data_17eb7404d638e39f431d5c6ae777c6ae
#
_entry.id   17eb7404d638e39f431d5c6ae777c6ae
#
_cell.length_a   1.000
_cell.length_b   1.000
_cell.length_c   1.000
_cell.angle_alpha   90.00
_cell.angle_beta   90.00
_cell.angle_gamma   90.00
#
_symmetry.space_group_name_H-M   'P 1'
#
loop_
_entity.id
_entity.type
_entity.pdbx_description
1 polymer ?
#
loop_
_entity_poly.entity_id
_entity_poly.type
_entity_poly.pdbx_seq_one_letter_code
_entity_poly.pdbx_strand_id
1 'polypeptide(L)'
;ARGVMKALDICEASERLFGIALSGGDYTKDLQTHITGTGLELMGARQNMIIAARAAGVQCFDTVYTNLDDMEGFRHDVETIHLMGFDGKSIINPRQINIVHEIFTPTQKDIIFAEKVVKEIDEKKAQGIGVFTVDGKMIDIAFYDGAKRTIELAKASGVYKGDL
;
A
#
# COMPACT_ATOMS: atom_id res chain seq x y z
N ALA A 1 -10.04 0.52 19.36
CA ALA A 1 -9.15 1.68 19.56
C ALA A 1 -7.82 1.28 20.20
N ARG A 2 -7.82 0.52 21.31
CA ARG A 2 -6.57 0.17 22.03
C ARG A 2 -5.55 -0.53 21.13
N GLY A 3 -5.98 -1.47 20.27
CA GLY A 3 -5.10 -2.16 19.31
C GLY A 3 -4.45 -1.20 18.31
N VAL A 4 -5.20 -0.21 17.82
CA VAL A 4 -4.66 0.81 16.92
C VAL A 4 -3.59 1.65 17.63
N MET A 5 -3.84 2.05 18.89
CA MET A 5 -2.87 2.80 19.71
C MET A 5 -1.61 1.98 20.06
N LYS A 6 -1.66 0.66 19.93
CA LYS A 6 -0.58 -0.28 20.19
C LYS A 6 -0.08 -0.99 18.92
N ALA A 7 -0.37 -0.41 17.74
CA ALA A 7 -0.08 -1.06 16.46
C ALA A 7 1.42 -1.40 16.31
N LEU A 8 2.32 -0.50 16.69
CA LEU A 8 3.76 -0.76 16.60
C LEU A 8 4.18 -1.90 17.54
N ASP A 9 3.77 -1.85 18.82
CA ASP A 9 4.07 -2.92 19.79
C ASP A 9 3.58 -4.30 19.29
N ILE A 10 2.42 -4.32 18.61
CA ILE A 10 1.84 -5.54 18.00
C ILE A 10 2.69 -5.99 16.82
N CYS A 11 3.10 -5.07 15.94
CA CYS A 11 3.92 -5.40 14.77
C CYS A 11 5.29 -5.98 15.15
N GLU A 12 5.86 -5.54 16.26
CA GLU A 12 7.17 -5.98 16.76
C GLU A 12 7.11 -7.19 17.71
N ALA A 13 5.90 -7.66 18.03
CA ALA A 13 5.73 -8.72 19.04
C ALA A 13 6.29 -10.09 18.61
N SER A 14 6.50 -10.33 17.32
CA SER A 14 7.00 -11.61 16.82
C SER A 14 7.55 -11.49 15.40
N GLU A 15 8.71 -12.06 15.15
CA GLU A 15 9.29 -12.20 13.80
C GLU A 15 8.43 -13.06 12.84
N ARG A 16 7.47 -13.81 13.38
CA ARG A 16 6.51 -14.59 12.59
C ARG A 16 5.37 -13.76 12.06
N LEU A 17 5.25 -12.50 12.49
CA LEU A 17 4.17 -11.61 12.02
C LEU A 17 4.48 -11.12 10.60
N PHE A 18 3.64 -11.50 9.69
CA PHE A 18 3.74 -11.13 8.29
C PHE A 18 3.05 -9.79 7.98
N GLY A 19 1.98 -9.45 8.73
CA GLY A 19 1.23 -8.21 8.51
C GLY A 19 0.10 -8.02 9.52
N ILE A 20 -0.48 -6.82 9.47
CA ILE A 20 -1.63 -6.42 10.29
C ILE A 20 -2.79 -6.01 9.40
N ALA A 21 -4.02 -6.14 9.92
CA ALA A 21 -5.23 -5.72 9.22
C ALA A 21 -6.15 -4.91 10.14
N LEU A 22 -6.81 -3.89 9.58
CA LEU A 22 -7.79 -3.10 10.31
C LEU A 22 -9.13 -3.84 10.37
N SER A 23 -9.66 -4.06 11.59
CA SER A 23 -11.06 -4.42 11.81
C SER A 23 -11.88 -3.15 11.97
N GLY A 24 -12.38 -2.59 10.85
CA GLY A 24 -13.08 -1.30 10.83
C GLY A 24 -14.37 -1.31 11.65
N GLY A 25 -15.12 -2.42 11.60
CA GLY A 25 -16.36 -2.57 12.38
C GLY A 25 -16.12 -2.52 13.89
N ASP A 26 -15.11 -3.26 14.38
CA ASP A 26 -14.76 -3.23 15.80
C ASP A 26 -14.19 -1.87 16.21
N TYR A 27 -13.39 -1.28 15.32
CA TYR A 27 -12.81 0.03 15.56
C TYR A 27 -13.87 1.12 15.71
N THR A 28 -14.82 1.22 14.77
CA THR A 28 -15.90 2.22 14.81
C THR A 28 -16.85 1.98 15.95
N LYS A 29 -17.14 0.72 16.31
CA LYS A 29 -17.90 0.38 17.52
C LYS A 29 -17.22 0.91 18.78
N ASP A 30 -15.92 0.72 18.90
CA ASP A 30 -15.11 1.16 20.04
C ASP A 30 -15.06 2.72 20.15
N LEU A 31 -15.09 3.41 18.99
CA LEU A 31 -15.18 4.87 18.88
C LEU A 31 -16.61 5.42 19.06
N GLN A 32 -17.61 4.54 19.25
CA GLN A 32 -19.03 4.92 19.35
C GLN A 32 -19.56 5.65 18.09
N THR A 33 -19.08 5.20 16.90
CA THR A 33 -19.51 5.71 15.61
C THR A 33 -19.84 4.54 14.65
N HIS A 34 -20.07 4.82 13.39
CA HIS A 34 -20.36 3.82 12.36
C HIS A 34 -19.53 4.07 11.09
N ILE A 35 -19.36 3.04 10.28
CA ILE A 35 -18.69 3.16 8.98
C ILE A 35 -19.57 3.98 8.04
N THR A 36 -18.99 5.01 7.42
CA THR A 36 -19.65 5.85 6.39
C THR A 36 -19.07 5.57 5.01
N GLY A 37 -19.74 6.05 3.97
CA GLY A 37 -19.22 5.96 2.59
C GLY A 37 -17.97 6.83 2.35
N THR A 38 -17.69 7.79 3.25
CA THR A 38 -16.50 8.66 3.15
C THR A 38 -15.25 8.06 3.77
N GLY A 39 -15.38 7.10 4.69
CA GLY A 39 -14.29 6.50 5.43
C GLY A 39 -13.51 7.46 6.36
N LEU A 40 -14.05 8.66 6.61
CA LEU A 40 -13.39 9.68 7.44
C LEU A 40 -13.10 9.16 8.86
N GLU A 41 -14.03 8.41 9.42
CA GLU A 41 -13.92 7.77 10.74
C GLU A 41 -12.78 6.76 10.85
N LEU A 42 -12.32 6.22 9.72
CA LEU A 42 -11.23 5.24 9.65
C LEU A 42 -9.85 5.87 9.46
N MET A 43 -9.78 7.14 9.04
CA MET A 43 -8.52 7.77 8.61
C MET A 43 -7.46 7.77 9.69
N GLY A 44 -7.82 8.06 10.94
CA GLY A 44 -6.87 8.04 12.06
C GLY A 44 -6.27 6.65 12.33
N ALA A 45 -7.08 5.60 12.24
CA ALA A 45 -6.60 4.22 12.35
C ALA A 45 -5.74 3.82 11.14
N ARG A 46 -6.20 4.12 9.93
CA ARG A 46 -5.47 3.84 8.69
C ARG A 46 -4.06 4.43 8.71
N GLN A 47 -3.93 5.71 9.06
CA GLN A 47 -2.62 6.37 9.13
C GLN A 47 -1.73 5.77 10.22
N ASN A 48 -2.26 5.54 11.42
CA ASN A 48 -1.48 4.96 12.52
C ASN A 48 -0.97 3.57 12.16
N MET A 49 -1.82 2.72 11.59
CA MET A 49 -1.47 1.35 11.25
C MET A 49 -0.45 1.26 10.12
N ILE A 50 -0.58 2.07 9.07
CA ILE A 50 0.40 2.04 7.97
C ILE A 50 1.78 2.52 8.42
N ILE A 51 1.83 3.54 9.28
CA ILE A 51 3.09 4.03 9.86
C ILE A 51 3.73 2.94 10.72
N ALA A 52 2.96 2.31 11.61
CA ALA A 52 3.46 1.23 12.47
C ALA A 52 3.97 0.03 11.67
N ALA A 53 3.21 -0.40 10.67
CA ALA A 53 3.60 -1.52 9.80
C ALA A 53 4.90 -1.23 9.02
N ARG A 54 5.05 -0.02 8.49
CA ARG A 54 6.27 0.39 7.78
C ARG A 54 7.47 0.49 8.72
N ALA A 55 7.28 1.00 9.94
CA ALA A 55 8.34 1.05 10.95
C ALA A 55 8.84 -0.36 11.34
N ALA A 56 7.92 -1.31 11.44
CA ALA A 56 8.25 -2.71 11.78
C ALA A 56 8.61 -3.59 10.57
N GLY A 57 8.51 -3.09 9.33
CA GLY A 57 8.80 -3.86 8.12
C GLY A 57 7.79 -4.95 7.77
N VAL A 58 6.53 -4.83 8.25
CA VAL A 58 5.45 -5.79 7.98
C VAL A 58 4.40 -5.22 7.02
N GLN A 59 3.55 -6.08 6.46
CA GLN A 59 2.47 -5.66 5.58
C GLN A 59 1.29 -5.07 6.35
N CYS A 60 0.52 -4.19 5.68
CA CYS A 60 -0.67 -3.58 6.22
C CYS A 60 -1.85 -3.72 5.27
N PHE A 61 -2.95 -4.28 5.76
CA PHE A 61 -4.17 -4.49 5.00
C PHE A 61 -5.31 -3.67 5.56
N ASP A 62 -6.09 -3.07 4.66
CA ASP A 62 -7.26 -2.30 5.06
C ASP A 62 -8.48 -3.19 5.34
N THR A 63 -9.47 -2.60 5.99
CA THR A 63 -10.74 -3.23 6.35
C THR A 63 -11.63 -3.51 5.13
N VAL A 64 -12.71 -4.25 5.36
CA VAL A 64 -13.74 -4.55 4.36
C VAL A 64 -14.59 -3.32 4.02
N TYR A 65 -15.17 -3.30 2.81
CA TYR A 65 -16.21 -2.37 2.39
C TYR A 65 -17.54 -3.12 2.33
N THR A 66 -18.49 -2.75 3.17
CA THR A 66 -19.69 -3.54 3.41
C THR A 66 -20.86 -3.23 2.51
N ASN A 67 -20.90 -2.05 1.87
CA ASN A 67 -21.96 -1.71 0.93
C ASN A 67 -21.69 -2.35 -0.45
N LEU A 68 -22.25 -3.54 -0.68
CA LEU A 68 -22.02 -4.32 -1.89
C LEU A 68 -22.74 -3.76 -3.13
N ASP A 69 -23.66 -2.82 -2.96
CA ASP A 69 -24.37 -2.17 -4.06
C ASP A 69 -23.69 -0.89 -4.53
N ASP A 70 -22.72 -0.38 -3.77
CA ASP A 70 -21.93 0.82 -4.09
C ASP A 70 -20.50 0.43 -4.54
N MET A 71 -20.40 -0.08 -5.76
CA MET A 71 -19.10 -0.48 -6.32
C MET A 71 -18.20 0.71 -6.69
N GLU A 72 -18.78 1.88 -6.92
CA GLU A 72 -18.04 3.10 -7.21
C GLU A 72 -17.40 3.67 -5.92
N GLY A 73 -18.15 3.73 -4.83
CA GLY A 73 -17.61 4.04 -3.51
C GLY A 73 -16.54 3.04 -3.07
N PHE A 74 -16.75 1.74 -3.37
CA PHE A 74 -15.71 0.74 -3.12
C PHE A 74 -14.43 1.02 -3.90
N ARG A 75 -14.51 1.35 -5.20
CA ARG A 75 -13.34 1.72 -6.02
C ARG A 75 -12.61 2.90 -5.42
N HIS A 76 -13.32 3.96 -5.08
CA HIS A 76 -12.74 5.16 -4.47
C HIS A 76 -12.04 4.86 -3.14
N ASP A 77 -12.62 4.00 -2.30
CA ASP A 77 -12.02 3.57 -1.04
C ASP A 77 -10.72 2.76 -1.27
N VAL A 78 -10.71 1.86 -2.29
CA VAL A 78 -9.50 1.11 -2.68
C VAL A 78 -8.40 2.05 -3.20
N GLU A 79 -8.73 3.02 -4.05
CA GLU A 79 -7.80 4.04 -4.55
C GLU A 79 -7.20 4.86 -3.39
N THR A 80 -8.03 5.25 -2.45
CA THR A 80 -7.61 6.00 -1.26
C THR A 80 -6.59 5.22 -0.45
N ILE A 81 -6.86 3.97 -0.10
CA ILE A 81 -5.94 3.18 0.73
C ILE A 81 -4.69 2.76 -0.05
N HIS A 82 -4.78 2.60 -1.35
CA HIS A 82 -3.61 2.38 -2.20
C HIS A 82 -2.66 3.59 -2.17
N LEU A 83 -3.20 4.82 -2.30
CA LEU A 83 -2.43 6.06 -2.17
C LEU A 83 -1.84 6.24 -0.76
N MET A 84 -2.50 5.75 0.28
CA MET A 84 -1.98 5.76 1.65
C MET A 84 -0.83 4.77 1.86
N GLY A 85 -0.59 3.85 0.92
CA GLY A 85 0.50 2.89 0.97
C GLY A 85 0.15 1.53 1.59
N PHE A 86 -1.12 1.18 1.70
CA PHE A 86 -1.53 -0.18 2.09
C PHE A 86 -1.08 -1.23 1.08
N ASP A 87 -0.89 -2.47 1.55
CA ASP A 87 -0.49 -3.61 0.72
C ASP A 87 -1.67 -4.34 0.09
N GLY A 88 -2.87 -4.07 0.57
CA GLY A 88 -4.10 -4.67 0.06
C GLY A 88 -5.32 -4.29 0.88
N LYS A 89 -6.46 -4.87 0.51
CA LYS A 89 -7.74 -4.64 1.12
C LYS A 89 -8.47 -5.96 1.38
N SER A 90 -9.06 -6.08 2.57
CA SER A 90 -9.96 -7.19 2.87
C SER A 90 -11.24 -7.06 2.03
N ILE A 91 -11.68 -8.16 1.44
CA ILE A 91 -12.89 -8.23 0.62
C ILE A 91 -13.88 -9.25 1.17
N ILE A 92 -15.15 -9.06 0.94
CA ILE A 92 -16.26 -9.93 1.39
C ILE A 92 -17.13 -10.45 0.25
N ASN A 93 -16.83 -10.04 -0.98
CA ASN A 93 -17.59 -10.48 -2.15
C ASN A 93 -16.66 -10.65 -3.37
N PRO A 94 -16.81 -11.72 -4.18
CA PRO A 94 -15.99 -11.93 -5.36
C PRO A 94 -16.04 -10.79 -6.39
N ARG A 95 -17.14 -10.02 -6.46
CA ARG A 95 -17.23 -8.84 -7.36
C ARG A 95 -16.20 -7.76 -7.03
N GLN A 96 -15.67 -7.75 -5.81
CA GLN A 96 -14.66 -6.77 -5.36
C GLN A 96 -13.24 -7.12 -5.85
N ILE A 97 -12.96 -8.38 -6.21
CA ILE A 97 -11.63 -8.87 -6.56
C ILE A 97 -11.02 -8.07 -7.72
N ASN A 98 -11.74 -7.94 -8.83
CA ASN A 98 -11.21 -7.30 -10.04
C ASN A 98 -10.83 -5.84 -9.81
N ILE A 99 -11.60 -5.11 -9.01
CA ILE A 99 -11.32 -3.70 -8.69
C ILE A 99 -10.03 -3.58 -7.86
N VAL A 100 -9.86 -4.45 -6.86
CA VAL A 100 -8.62 -4.45 -6.05
C VAL A 100 -7.43 -4.80 -6.92
N HIS A 101 -7.51 -5.83 -7.74
CA HIS A 101 -6.43 -6.23 -8.63
C HIS A 101 -6.08 -5.13 -9.64
N GLU A 102 -7.08 -4.48 -10.24
CA GLU A 102 -6.86 -3.37 -11.19
C GLU A 102 -6.06 -2.23 -10.56
N ILE A 103 -6.43 -1.83 -9.33
CA ILE A 103 -5.82 -0.68 -8.64
C ILE A 103 -4.42 -1.01 -8.09
N PHE A 104 -4.23 -2.23 -7.57
CA PHE A 104 -2.95 -2.63 -6.99
C PHE A 104 -1.94 -3.18 -8.01
N THR A 105 -2.38 -3.51 -9.23
CA THR A 105 -1.45 -3.95 -10.30
C THR A 105 -0.76 -2.74 -10.93
N PRO A 106 0.58 -2.68 -10.93
CA PRO A 106 1.32 -1.58 -11.56
C PRO A 106 1.02 -1.47 -13.06
N THR A 107 0.87 -0.24 -13.55
CA THR A 107 0.73 0.01 -14.98
C THR A 107 2.06 -0.19 -15.70
N GLN A 108 2.02 -0.41 -17.03
CA GLN A 108 3.25 -0.50 -17.84
C GLN A 108 4.11 0.76 -17.74
N LYS A 109 3.48 1.92 -17.59
CA LYS A 109 4.19 3.19 -17.38
C LYS A 109 4.95 3.20 -16.06
N ASP A 110 4.33 2.72 -14.98
CA ASP A 110 4.96 2.62 -13.66
C ASP A 110 6.13 1.63 -13.69
N ILE A 111 5.95 0.49 -14.35
CA ILE A 111 6.99 -0.53 -14.51
C ILE A 111 8.21 0.03 -15.27
N ILE A 112 8.00 0.66 -16.42
CA ILE A 112 9.08 1.26 -17.22
C ILE A 112 9.81 2.35 -16.44
N PHE A 113 9.07 3.19 -15.70
CA PHE A 113 9.67 4.21 -14.85
C PHE A 113 10.48 3.59 -13.72
N ALA A 114 9.94 2.57 -13.05
CA ALA A 114 10.64 1.85 -11.98
C ALA A 114 11.94 1.19 -12.46
N GLU A 115 11.94 0.56 -13.64
CA GLU A 115 13.14 0.01 -14.25
C GLU A 115 14.21 1.06 -14.52
N LYS A 116 13.82 2.22 -15.09
CA LYS A 116 14.75 3.34 -15.31
C LYS A 116 15.34 3.82 -13.98
N VAL A 117 14.50 4.00 -12.95
CA VAL A 117 14.97 4.43 -11.62
C VAL A 117 15.97 3.46 -11.03
N VAL A 118 15.72 2.17 -11.06
CA VAL A 118 16.64 1.15 -10.53
C VAL A 118 17.97 1.18 -11.29
N LYS A 119 17.95 1.16 -12.62
CA LYS A 119 19.17 1.19 -13.45
C LYS A 119 20.00 2.45 -13.21
N GLU A 120 19.37 3.61 -13.25
CA GLU A 120 20.05 4.89 -13.05
C GLU A 120 20.65 5.01 -11.62
N ILE A 121 19.93 4.54 -10.59
CA ILE A 121 20.45 4.56 -9.22
C ILE A 121 21.68 3.66 -9.11
N ASP A 122 21.66 2.45 -9.66
CA ASP A 122 22.77 1.52 -9.60
C ASP A 122 24.02 2.10 -10.33
N GLU A 123 23.84 2.71 -11.50
CA GLU A 123 24.90 3.35 -12.27
C GLU A 123 25.46 4.59 -11.56
N LYS A 124 24.60 5.49 -11.06
CA LYS A 124 25.01 6.74 -10.41
C LYS A 124 25.63 6.50 -9.04
N LYS A 125 25.16 5.52 -8.30
CA LYS A 125 25.75 5.10 -7.02
C LYS A 125 27.21 4.66 -7.20
N ALA A 126 27.51 3.93 -8.27
CA ALA A 126 28.89 3.54 -8.60
C ALA A 126 29.80 4.74 -8.91
N GLN A 127 29.23 5.88 -9.34
CA GLN A 127 29.92 7.13 -9.64
C GLN A 127 29.95 8.11 -8.45
N GLY A 128 29.34 7.76 -7.30
CA GLY A 128 29.26 8.65 -6.13
C GLY A 128 28.22 9.77 -6.28
N ILE A 129 27.29 9.68 -7.26
CA ILE A 129 26.25 10.68 -7.51
C ILE A 129 24.99 10.28 -6.76
N GLY A 130 24.57 11.12 -5.79
CA GLY A 130 23.42 10.82 -4.91
C GLY A 130 22.06 11.36 -5.39
N VAL A 131 22.06 12.38 -6.29
CA VAL A 131 20.83 13.01 -6.80
C VAL A 131 20.97 13.26 -8.29
N PHE A 132 19.95 12.94 -9.07
CA PHE A 132 19.93 13.09 -10.53
C PHE A 132 18.49 13.21 -11.04
N THR A 133 18.30 13.21 -12.34
CA THR A 133 16.96 13.37 -12.95
C THR A 133 16.63 12.19 -13.85
N VAL A 134 15.43 11.61 -13.66
CA VAL A 134 14.84 10.59 -14.56
C VAL A 134 13.51 11.13 -15.10
N ASP A 135 13.36 11.18 -16.40
CA ASP A 135 12.15 11.68 -17.09
C ASP A 135 11.67 13.05 -16.53
N GLY A 136 12.61 13.96 -16.20
CA GLY A 136 12.32 15.29 -15.67
C GLY A 136 11.98 15.35 -14.17
N LYS A 137 12.01 14.22 -13.46
CA LYS A 137 11.80 14.14 -12.01
C LYS A 137 13.12 14.00 -11.28
N MET A 138 13.30 14.74 -10.20
CA MET A 138 14.43 14.58 -9.29
C MET A 138 14.32 13.21 -8.58
N ILE A 139 15.37 12.43 -8.64
CA ILE A 139 15.48 11.09 -8.05
C ILE A 139 16.71 11.04 -7.14
N ASP A 140 16.56 10.38 -6.03
CA ASP A 140 17.63 10.03 -5.10
C ASP A 140 17.47 8.56 -4.62
N ILE A 141 18.31 8.13 -3.70
CA ILE A 141 18.33 6.75 -3.19
C ILE A 141 17.00 6.35 -2.53
N ALA A 142 16.20 7.30 -2.02
CA ALA A 142 14.93 6.99 -1.38
C ALA A 142 13.89 6.41 -2.35
N PHE A 143 14.04 6.64 -3.66
CA PHE A 143 13.17 6.07 -4.69
C PHE A 143 13.47 4.59 -5.01
N TYR A 144 14.63 4.07 -4.60
CA TYR A 144 15.10 2.74 -5.00
C TYR A 144 14.19 1.61 -4.53
N ASP A 145 13.85 1.61 -3.24
CA ASP A 145 13.02 0.56 -2.66
C ASP A 145 11.59 0.61 -3.21
N GLY A 146 11.05 1.80 -3.43
CA GLY A 146 9.74 1.98 -4.06
C GLY A 146 9.71 1.47 -5.51
N ALA A 147 10.77 1.73 -6.29
CA ALA A 147 10.89 1.23 -7.65
C ALA A 147 11.03 -0.29 -7.69
N LYS A 148 11.86 -0.89 -6.83
CA LYS A 148 11.95 -2.35 -6.69
C LYS A 148 10.62 -2.99 -6.32
N ARG A 149 9.91 -2.42 -5.35
CA ARG A 149 8.59 -2.90 -4.96
C ARG A 149 7.61 -2.88 -6.14
N THR A 150 7.62 -1.83 -6.97
CA THR A 150 6.78 -1.77 -8.18
C THR A 150 7.08 -2.93 -9.12
N ILE A 151 8.35 -3.24 -9.35
CA ILE A 151 8.78 -4.36 -10.19
C ILE A 151 8.35 -5.71 -9.59
N GLU A 152 8.51 -5.90 -8.28
CA GLU A 152 8.09 -7.12 -7.58
C GLU A 152 6.57 -7.34 -7.66
N LEU A 153 5.78 -6.28 -7.47
CA LEU A 153 4.33 -6.35 -7.64
C LEU A 153 3.93 -6.68 -9.07
N ALA A 154 4.62 -6.11 -10.06
CA ALA A 154 4.38 -6.43 -11.47
C ALA A 154 4.70 -7.88 -11.81
N LYS A 155 5.79 -8.44 -11.24
CA LYS A 155 6.13 -9.86 -11.35
C LYS A 155 5.08 -10.75 -10.71
N ALA A 156 4.67 -10.44 -9.48
CA ALA A 156 3.66 -11.18 -8.74
C ALA A 156 2.29 -11.15 -9.44
N SER A 157 1.94 -10.04 -10.09
CA SER A 157 0.69 -9.87 -10.85
C SER A 157 0.76 -10.46 -12.28
N GLY A 158 1.91 -10.99 -12.70
CA GLY A 158 2.09 -11.58 -14.04
C GLY A 158 2.09 -10.57 -15.21
N VAL A 159 2.24 -9.26 -14.92
CA VAL A 159 2.24 -8.21 -15.95
C VAL A 159 3.64 -7.72 -16.31
N TYR A 160 4.67 -8.19 -15.61
CA TYR A 160 6.06 -7.83 -15.87
C TYR A 160 6.58 -8.50 -17.15
N LYS A 161 7.21 -7.68 -18.02
CA LYS A 161 7.82 -8.12 -19.28
C LYS A 161 9.26 -7.61 -19.47
N GLY A 162 9.85 -7.06 -18.41
CA GLY A 162 11.20 -6.53 -18.45
C GLY A 162 12.27 -7.55 -18.08
N ASP A 163 13.52 -7.06 -17.96
CA ASP A 163 14.72 -7.88 -17.78
C ASP A 163 15.37 -7.74 -16.39
N LEU A 164 14.73 -7.03 -15.43
CA LEU A 164 15.25 -6.82 -14.06
C LEU A 164 14.74 -7.86 -13.07
#